data_ca78c7743a7ae011f8897d0128be577f
#
_entry.id   ca78c7743a7ae011f8897d0128be577f
#
_cell.length_a   1.000
_cell.length_b   1.000
_cell.length_c   1.000
_cell.angle_alpha   90.00
_cell.angle_beta   90.00
_cell.angle_gamma   90.00
#
_symmetry.space_group_name_H-M   'P 1'
#
loop_
_entity.id
_entity.type
_entity.pdbx_description
1 polymer ?
#
loop_
_entity_poly.entity_id
_entity_poly.type
_entity_poly.pdbx_seq_one_letter_code
_entity_poly.pdbx_strand_id
1 'polypeptide(L)'
;MRARSRAALLAAGSCLMLAAAGCGSGSSSSQSVATAPAQISGQLKVYAYEDGFTPGYVKSFKAQYPKVDLQTQAFSSSTSALTKLRTGSVSPDVINTCVDENAAEEVRLGVFQPLDVSKIPNWKYIDPELKKLPGVMSDGKVYVVPVDAGDGGIQYDPAHVSPAPTSWKDLFDPRYKGEASIEDNPVTAIDIGALAIGITDPLHMDSAQLEQVKNFLIAHKSQFRTWWESDTDEEQLYKTGEIWISSGYRDNAFTVTKNGVPNNFVLPKEGQLEWTCGYGISAHAHNLSAAYAMINWYASVVAETYEANTWHYRIANLKARAQLPHKILVLSGNNQKLSHPIPASEPSNYAEWVQVWQDVKSG
;
A
#
# COMPACT_ATOMS: atom_id res chain seq x y z
N MET A 1 55.50 -58.02 33.91
CA MET A 1 56.07 -59.18 33.16
C MET A 1 56.15 -58.79 31.69
N ARG A 2 57.42 -58.75 31.24
CA ARG A 2 57.95 -59.06 29.89
C ARG A 2 57.19 -58.49 28.67
N ALA A 3 57.68 -57.48 27.97
CA ALA A 3 58.93 -57.41 27.20
C ALA A 3 58.88 -58.09 25.79
N ARG A 4 59.14 -57.26 24.82
CA ARG A 4 60.04 -57.42 23.60
C ARG A 4 59.31 -57.04 22.31
N SER A 5 59.66 -55.94 21.70
CA SER A 5 60.82 -55.65 20.83
C SER A 5 60.75 -56.26 19.42
N ARG A 6 60.82 -55.44 18.41
CA ARG A 6 61.74 -55.33 17.26
C ARG A 6 61.00 -54.64 16.12
N ALA A 7 61.38 -53.46 15.71
CA ALA A 7 62.50 -53.02 14.90
C ALA A 7 62.33 -53.25 13.38
N ALA A 8 62.24 -52.08 12.74
CA ALA A 8 62.94 -51.58 11.54
C ALA A 8 62.42 -52.01 10.15
N LEU A 9 62.14 -51.04 9.33
CA LEU A 9 63.05 -50.59 8.25
C LEU A 9 62.45 -49.43 7.43
N LEU A 10 63.31 -48.49 7.10
CA LEU A 10 63.14 -47.28 6.29
C LEU A 10 62.72 -47.54 4.85
N ALA A 11 61.85 -46.69 4.31
CA ALA A 11 61.93 -46.29 2.88
C ALA A 11 61.49 -44.83 2.79
N ALA A 12 62.43 -44.02 2.33
CA ALA A 12 62.24 -42.60 2.04
C ALA A 12 61.48 -42.46 0.71
N GLY A 13 60.37 -41.70 0.77
CA GLY A 13 59.68 -41.28 -0.44
C GLY A 13 59.30 -39.79 -0.32
N SER A 14 60.11 -38.94 -0.96
CA SER A 14 59.86 -37.50 -1.07
C SER A 14 58.62 -37.26 -1.95
N CYS A 15 57.52 -36.80 -1.36
CA CYS A 15 56.42 -36.19 -2.08
C CYS A 15 56.40 -34.70 -1.81
N LEU A 16 56.64 -33.90 -2.84
CA LEU A 16 56.44 -32.46 -2.89
C LEU A 16 54.96 -32.19 -2.61
N MET A 17 54.63 -31.49 -1.48
CA MET A 17 53.37 -30.87 -1.29
C MET A 17 53.34 -29.52 -1.99
N LEU A 18 52.62 -29.42 -3.14
CA LEU A 18 52.14 -28.14 -3.65
C LEU A 18 51.03 -27.65 -2.70
N ALA A 19 51.30 -26.60 -1.94
CA ALA A 19 50.31 -25.82 -1.25
C ALA A 19 49.54 -24.97 -2.28
N ALA A 20 48.39 -25.44 -2.72
CA ALA A 20 47.42 -24.60 -3.43
C ALA A 20 46.72 -23.73 -2.41
N ALA A 21 47.15 -22.45 -2.30
CA ALA A 21 46.41 -21.42 -1.62
C ALA A 21 45.12 -21.15 -2.42
N GLY A 22 44.01 -21.82 -2.04
CA GLY A 22 42.70 -21.52 -2.52
C GLY A 22 42.21 -20.22 -1.91
N CYS A 23 42.35 -19.08 -2.59
CA CYS A 23 41.56 -17.90 -2.32
C CYS A 23 40.07 -18.24 -2.55
N GLY A 24 39.35 -18.50 -1.49
CA GLY A 24 37.91 -18.60 -1.51
C GLY A 24 37.31 -17.21 -1.78
N SER A 25 37.22 -16.83 -3.04
CA SER A 25 36.32 -15.75 -3.46
C SER A 25 34.92 -16.22 -3.19
N GLY A 26 34.28 -15.68 -2.15
CA GLY A 26 32.85 -15.81 -1.91
C GLY A 26 32.11 -15.19 -3.10
N SER A 27 31.87 -15.98 -4.14
CA SER A 27 30.95 -15.60 -5.21
C SER A 27 29.56 -15.55 -4.58
N SER A 28 29.11 -14.35 -4.26
CA SER A 28 27.69 -14.09 -4.15
C SER A 28 27.08 -14.43 -5.51
N SER A 29 26.49 -15.62 -5.62
CA SER A 29 25.76 -16.03 -6.81
C SER A 29 24.54 -15.11 -6.94
N SER A 30 24.68 -14.05 -7.74
CA SER A 30 23.51 -13.29 -8.18
C SER A 30 22.60 -14.29 -8.91
N GLN A 31 21.47 -14.63 -8.29
CA GLN A 31 20.48 -15.46 -8.94
C GLN A 31 20.09 -14.81 -10.26
N SER A 32 20.30 -15.49 -11.37
CA SER A 32 19.86 -15.02 -12.68
C SER A 32 18.33 -15.01 -12.70
N VAL A 33 17.74 -13.83 -12.89
CA VAL A 33 16.29 -13.66 -12.96
C VAL A 33 15.84 -13.99 -14.39
N ALA A 34 15.07 -15.07 -14.55
CA ALA A 34 14.45 -15.41 -15.82
C ALA A 34 13.35 -14.39 -16.16
N THR A 35 13.29 -13.99 -17.44
CA THR A 35 12.30 -13.02 -17.94
C THR A 35 11.29 -13.63 -18.91
N ALA A 36 11.65 -14.76 -19.56
CA ALA A 36 10.74 -15.43 -20.49
C ALA A 36 9.67 -16.24 -19.72
N PRO A 37 8.37 -16.05 -19.99
CA PRO A 37 7.28 -16.73 -19.25
C PRO A 37 7.43 -18.25 -19.17
N ALA A 38 7.91 -18.90 -20.21
CA ALA A 38 8.09 -20.35 -20.25
C ALA A 38 9.15 -20.88 -19.26
N GLN A 39 10.07 -20.03 -18.80
CA GLN A 39 11.13 -20.34 -17.86
C GLN A 39 10.80 -20.02 -16.42
N ILE A 40 9.70 -19.26 -16.18
CA ILE A 40 9.26 -18.85 -14.85
C ILE A 40 8.36 -19.94 -14.27
N SER A 41 8.75 -20.49 -13.12
CA SER A 41 8.06 -21.61 -12.50
C SER A 41 8.33 -21.65 -10.99
N GLY A 42 7.67 -22.59 -10.30
CA GLY A 42 7.81 -22.82 -8.87
C GLY A 42 6.85 -22.01 -8.04
N GLN A 43 6.96 -22.11 -6.72
CA GLN A 43 6.07 -21.45 -5.79
C GLN A 43 6.35 -19.95 -5.76
N LEU A 44 5.28 -19.15 -5.72
CA LEU A 44 5.27 -17.71 -5.50
C LEU A 44 4.29 -17.39 -4.38
N LYS A 45 4.76 -16.75 -3.32
CA LYS A 45 3.92 -16.35 -2.18
C LYS A 45 3.65 -14.85 -2.26
N VAL A 46 2.36 -14.50 -2.32
CA VAL A 46 1.89 -13.10 -2.34
C VAL A 46 1.14 -12.81 -1.04
N TYR A 47 1.50 -11.71 -0.38
CA TYR A 47 0.84 -11.21 0.83
C TYR A 47 0.26 -9.84 0.52
N ALA A 48 -1.06 -9.71 0.51
CA ALA A 48 -1.76 -8.53 0.02
C ALA A 48 -3.14 -8.39 0.69
N TYR A 49 -3.80 -7.25 0.46
CA TYR A 49 -5.25 -7.15 0.64
C TYR A 49 -5.96 -8.18 -0.25
N GLU A 50 -7.18 -8.57 0.12
CA GLU A 50 -7.88 -9.69 -0.52
C GLU A 50 -8.18 -9.42 -2.01
N ASP A 51 -8.46 -8.18 -2.38
CA ASP A 51 -8.69 -7.75 -3.76
C ASP A 51 -7.48 -8.03 -4.66
N GLY A 52 -6.25 -7.87 -4.16
CA GLY A 52 -5.00 -8.08 -4.89
C GLY A 52 -4.82 -9.48 -5.49
N PHE A 53 -5.67 -10.45 -5.16
CA PHE A 53 -5.56 -11.80 -5.72
C PHE A 53 -6.89 -12.52 -5.92
N THR A 54 -8.01 -11.79 -6.04
CA THR A 54 -9.29 -12.42 -6.39
C THR A 54 -9.16 -13.31 -7.63
N PRO A 55 -9.89 -14.45 -7.71
CA PRO A 55 -9.74 -15.40 -8.80
C PRO A 55 -9.92 -14.79 -10.19
N GLY A 56 -10.82 -13.81 -10.32
CA GLY A 56 -11.04 -13.07 -11.57
C GLY A 56 -9.83 -12.22 -11.96
N TYR A 57 -9.25 -11.54 -10.98
CA TYR A 57 -8.10 -10.66 -11.15
C TYR A 57 -6.86 -11.45 -11.60
N VAL A 58 -6.42 -12.44 -10.85
CA VAL A 58 -5.19 -13.18 -11.16
C VAL A 58 -5.33 -14.20 -12.30
N LYS A 59 -6.51 -14.32 -12.91
CA LYS A 59 -6.76 -15.27 -14.00
C LYS A 59 -5.80 -15.11 -15.17
N SER A 60 -5.53 -13.87 -15.57
CA SER A 60 -4.64 -13.60 -16.70
C SER A 60 -3.17 -13.86 -16.34
N PHE A 61 -2.75 -13.61 -15.09
CA PHE A 61 -1.42 -14.00 -14.61
C PHE A 61 -1.22 -15.52 -14.69
N LYS A 62 -2.15 -16.29 -14.15
CA LYS A 62 -2.10 -17.77 -14.17
C LYS A 62 -2.07 -18.32 -15.60
N ALA A 63 -2.78 -17.68 -16.53
CA ALA A 63 -2.74 -18.07 -17.94
C ALA A 63 -1.39 -17.76 -18.61
N GLN A 64 -0.75 -16.64 -18.24
CA GLN A 64 0.56 -16.25 -18.78
C GLN A 64 1.71 -17.04 -18.17
N TYR A 65 1.60 -17.44 -16.89
CA TYR A 65 2.62 -18.15 -16.12
C TYR A 65 2.10 -19.47 -15.53
N PRO A 66 1.72 -20.43 -16.38
CA PRO A 66 1.02 -21.65 -15.94
C PRO A 66 1.86 -22.59 -15.06
N LYS A 67 3.19 -22.38 -15.01
CA LYS A 67 4.11 -23.16 -14.18
C LYS A 67 4.39 -22.53 -12.81
N VAL A 68 3.82 -21.36 -12.54
CA VAL A 68 3.91 -20.70 -11.23
C VAL A 68 2.79 -21.21 -10.34
N ASP A 69 3.19 -21.80 -9.19
CA ASP A 69 2.27 -22.16 -8.11
C ASP A 69 2.04 -20.93 -7.23
N LEU A 70 0.97 -20.17 -7.54
CA LEU A 70 0.64 -18.94 -6.84
C LEU A 70 -0.06 -19.26 -5.50
N GLN A 71 0.62 -18.97 -4.41
CA GLN A 71 0.13 -19.03 -3.04
C GLN A 71 -0.19 -17.62 -2.54
N THR A 72 -1.39 -17.41 -2.04
CA THR A 72 -1.86 -16.09 -1.61
C THR A 72 -2.27 -16.10 -0.15
N GLN A 73 -1.98 -15.03 0.56
CA GLN A 73 -2.39 -14.82 1.94
C GLN A 73 -2.88 -13.39 2.10
N ALA A 74 -4.09 -13.24 2.68
CA ALA A 74 -4.67 -11.93 2.94
C ALA A 74 -4.17 -11.34 4.26
N PHE A 75 -4.16 -9.99 4.29
CA PHE A 75 -4.21 -9.21 5.52
C PHE A 75 -5.38 -8.21 5.46
N SER A 76 -5.84 -7.78 6.61
CA SER A 76 -6.95 -6.83 6.74
C SER A 76 -6.51 -5.43 7.15
N SER A 77 -5.25 -5.26 7.55
CA SER A 77 -4.66 -3.96 7.86
C SER A 77 -3.14 -4.02 7.71
N SER A 78 -2.54 -2.93 7.27
CA SER A 78 -1.09 -2.76 7.09
C SER A 78 -0.33 -2.89 8.41
N THR A 79 -0.87 -2.38 9.52
CA THR A 79 -0.26 -2.53 10.85
C THR A 79 -0.14 -4.00 11.26
N SER A 80 -1.19 -4.79 11.03
CA SER A 80 -1.16 -6.24 11.28
C SER A 80 -0.18 -6.95 10.34
N ALA A 81 -0.13 -6.54 9.07
CA ALA A 81 0.79 -7.08 8.07
C ALA A 81 2.24 -6.83 8.46
N LEU A 82 2.61 -5.59 8.79
CA LEU A 82 3.95 -5.21 9.21
C LEU A 82 4.39 -5.98 10.48
N THR A 83 3.50 -6.14 11.45
CA THR A 83 3.79 -6.92 12.66
C THR A 83 4.12 -8.38 12.33
N LYS A 84 3.36 -9.02 11.45
CA LYS A 84 3.60 -10.41 11.04
C LYS A 84 4.89 -10.56 10.20
N LEU A 85 5.21 -9.59 9.36
CA LEU A 85 6.46 -9.55 8.60
C LEU A 85 7.67 -9.43 9.55
N ARG A 86 7.61 -8.51 10.52
CA ARG A 86 8.69 -8.30 11.51
C ARG A 86 8.93 -9.51 12.42
N THR A 87 7.88 -10.21 12.80
CA THR A 87 7.99 -11.40 13.66
C THR A 87 8.36 -12.66 12.87
N GLY A 88 8.43 -12.59 11.54
CA GLY A 88 8.67 -13.76 10.68
C GLY A 88 7.51 -14.76 10.66
N SER A 89 6.32 -14.35 11.14
CA SER A 89 5.12 -15.19 11.11
C SER A 89 4.61 -15.46 9.70
N VAL A 90 5.02 -14.62 8.74
CA VAL A 90 4.79 -14.79 7.31
C VAL A 90 6.11 -14.56 6.57
N SER A 91 6.29 -15.28 5.46
CA SER A 91 7.49 -15.18 4.61
C SER A 91 7.09 -15.15 3.14
N PRO A 92 6.54 -14.02 2.66
CA PRO A 92 6.13 -13.86 1.27
C PRO A 92 7.31 -13.52 0.36
N ASP A 93 7.10 -13.69 -0.96
CA ASP A 93 7.99 -13.21 -2.00
C ASP A 93 7.60 -11.79 -2.46
N VAL A 94 6.29 -11.53 -2.59
CA VAL A 94 5.71 -10.25 -3.01
C VAL A 94 4.75 -9.76 -1.93
N ILE A 95 4.86 -8.47 -1.61
CA ILE A 95 4.07 -7.83 -0.57
C ILE A 95 3.38 -6.60 -1.17
N ASN A 96 2.08 -6.49 -0.93
CA ASN A 96 1.32 -5.26 -1.14
C ASN A 96 1.57 -4.29 0.01
N THR A 97 1.71 -3.02 -0.30
CA THR A 97 1.86 -1.94 0.69
C THR A 97 1.32 -0.64 0.14
N CYS A 98 0.86 0.24 1.01
CA CYS A 98 0.34 1.55 0.65
C CYS A 98 1.22 2.66 1.22
N VAL A 99 1.38 3.73 0.45
CA VAL A 99 2.23 4.89 0.80
C VAL A 99 1.69 5.64 2.00
N ASP A 100 0.38 5.74 2.08
CA ASP A 100 -0.37 6.37 3.17
C ASP A 100 -0.39 5.55 4.48
N GLU A 101 0.14 4.33 4.44
CA GLU A 101 0.15 3.44 5.60
C GLU A 101 1.59 3.17 6.08
N ASN A 102 2.24 2.15 5.53
CA ASN A 102 3.51 1.66 6.08
C ASN A 102 4.68 1.60 5.08
N ALA A 103 4.49 1.94 3.80
CA ALA A 103 5.51 1.70 2.77
C ALA A 103 6.88 2.31 3.12
N ALA A 104 6.91 3.54 3.61
CA ALA A 104 8.16 4.21 3.97
C ALA A 104 8.85 3.53 5.17
N GLU A 105 8.09 3.12 6.18
CA GLU A 105 8.61 2.38 7.34
C GLU A 105 9.11 1.00 6.95
N GLU A 106 8.38 0.28 6.12
CA GLU A 106 8.76 -1.05 5.62
C GLU A 106 10.08 -1.00 4.84
N VAL A 107 10.27 0.03 4.01
CA VAL A 107 11.56 0.26 3.33
C VAL A 107 12.67 0.55 4.34
N ARG A 108 12.44 1.41 5.32
CA ARG A 108 13.40 1.74 6.38
C ARG A 108 13.78 0.52 7.24
N LEU A 109 12.84 -0.36 7.48
CA LEU A 109 13.04 -1.61 8.25
C LEU A 109 13.67 -2.74 7.43
N GLY A 110 13.88 -2.53 6.11
CA GLY A 110 14.48 -3.54 5.25
C GLY A 110 13.55 -4.72 4.91
N VAL A 111 12.24 -4.51 4.95
CA VAL A 111 11.23 -5.49 4.52
C VAL A 111 11.39 -5.79 3.03
N PHE A 112 11.69 -4.77 2.24
CA PHE A 112 11.85 -4.86 0.80
C PHE A 112 13.32 -4.86 0.36
N GLN A 113 13.62 -5.56 -0.72
CA GLN A 113 14.86 -5.39 -1.46
C GLN A 113 14.69 -4.33 -2.56
N PRO A 114 15.76 -3.61 -2.95
CA PRO A 114 15.72 -2.70 -4.09
C PRO A 114 15.37 -3.44 -5.38
N LEU A 115 14.50 -2.84 -6.20
CA LEU A 115 14.04 -3.39 -7.46
C LEU A 115 14.95 -3.00 -8.61
N ASP A 116 15.31 -3.97 -9.45
CA ASP A 116 15.86 -3.74 -10.77
C ASP A 116 14.73 -3.47 -11.78
N VAL A 117 14.40 -2.20 -11.97
CA VAL A 117 13.29 -1.79 -12.85
C VAL A 117 13.47 -2.19 -14.32
N SER A 118 14.68 -2.58 -14.74
CA SER A 118 14.89 -3.13 -16.08
C SER A 118 14.18 -4.48 -16.30
N LYS A 119 13.86 -5.17 -15.20
CA LYS A 119 13.10 -6.42 -15.17
C LYS A 119 11.59 -6.21 -15.08
N ILE A 120 11.14 -4.94 -15.04
CA ILE A 120 9.74 -4.53 -14.95
C ILE A 120 9.40 -3.67 -16.18
N PRO A 121 9.17 -4.26 -17.35
CA PRO A 121 8.91 -3.53 -18.60
C PRO A 121 7.77 -2.50 -18.51
N ASN A 122 6.79 -2.71 -17.63
CA ASN A 122 5.67 -1.79 -17.43
C ASN A 122 6.03 -0.57 -16.57
N TRP A 123 7.14 -0.58 -15.83
CA TRP A 123 7.62 0.56 -15.04
C TRP A 123 7.66 1.88 -15.83
N LYS A 124 8.02 1.83 -17.12
CA LYS A 124 8.08 3.02 -17.98
C LYS A 124 6.72 3.72 -18.16
N TYR A 125 5.62 2.99 -17.98
CA TYR A 125 4.27 3.52 -18.14
C TYR A 125 3.64 4.03 -16.84
N ILE A 126 4.25 3.73 -15.69
CA ILE A 126 3.79 4.22 -14.39
C ILE A 126 3.90 5.74 -14.34
N ASP A 127 2.88 6.38 -13.78
CA ASP A 127 2.80 7.83 -13.61
C ASP A 127 4.06 8.38 -12.91
N PRO A 128 4.77 9.35 -13.50
CA PRO A 128 6.00 9.89 -12.91
C PRO A 128 5.82 10.50 -11.51
N GLU A 129 4.63 11.01 -11.19
CA GLU A 129 4.39 11.59 -9.86
C GLU A 129 4.31 10.49 -8.79
N LEU A 130 3.64 9.37 -9.08
CA LEU A 130 3.59 8.23 -8.15
C LEU A 130 4.97 7.61 -7.91
N LYS A 131 5.87 7.68 -8.88
CA LYS A 131 7.24 7.17 -8.72
C LYS A 131 8.09 7.92 -7.69
N LYS A 132 7.69 9.14 -7.34
CA LYS A 132 8.44 10.02 -6.41
C LYS A 132 7.98 9.88 -4.98
N LEU A 133 6.87 9.17 -4.73
CA LEU A 133 6.27 9.08 -3.41
C LEU A 133 7.23 8.41 -2.40
N PRO A 134 7.18 8.81 -1.12
CA PRO A 134 7.88 8.12 -0.04
C PRO A 134 7.51 6.62 -0.01
N GLY A 135 8.47 5.74 0.25
CA GLY A 135 8.24 4.29 0.20
C GLY A 135 8.29 3.68 -1.21
N VAL A 136 7.91 4.42 -2.27
CA VAL A 136 8.14 3.99 -3.65
C VAL A 136 9.61 4.09 -3.99
N MET A 137 10.23 5.22 -3.66
CA MET A 137 11.66 5.46 -3.87
C MET A 137 12.32 5.93 -2.56
N SER A 138 13.50 5.39 -2.26
CA SER A 138 14.36 5.80 -1.16
C SER A 138 15.81 5.72 -1.58
N ASP A 139 16.62 6.75 -1.26
CA ASP A 139 18.05 6.83 -1.60
C ASP A 139 18.37 6.52 -3.07
N GLY A 140 17.52 6.98 -3.99
CA GLY A 140 17.66 6.78 -5.42
C GLY A 140 17.38 5.35 -5.90
N LYS A 141 16.85 4.48 -5.05
CA LYS A 141 16.46 3.10 -5.36
C LYS A 141 14.95 2.95 -5.31
N VAL A 142 14.40 2.15 -6.21
CA VAL A 142 12.98 1.79 -6.22
C VAL A 142 12.77 0.56 -5.37
N TYR A 143 11.74 0.56 -4.53
CA TYR A 143 11.37 -0.55 -3.64
C TYR A 143 9.96 -1.07 -3.91
N VAL A 144 9.05 -0.18 -4.28
CA VAL A 144 7.64 -0.50 -4.56
C VAL A 144 7.29 -0.03 -5.97
N VAL A 145 6.49 -0.81 -6.68
CA VAL A 145 5.86 -0.42 -7.94
C VAL A 145 4.42 -0.03 -7.63
N PRO A 146 4.06 1.25 -7.70
CA PRO A 146 2.67 1.66 -7.53
C PRO A 146 1.82 1.12 -8.68
N VAL A 147 0.61 0.68 -8.37
CA VAL A 147 -0.33 0.10 -9.35
C VAL A 147 -1.68 0.76 -9.30
N ASP A 148 -2.12 1.15 -8.12
CA ASP A 148 -3.40 1.77 -7.90
C ASP A 148 -3.30 2.96 -6.94
N ALA A 149 -4.32 3.79 -6.98
CA ALA A 149 -4.49 4.95 -6.12
C ALA A 149 -5.98 5.29 -6.01
N GLY A 150 -6.33 6.11 -5.05
CA GLY A 150 -7.69 6.60 -4.92
C GLY A 150 -7.78 7.96 -4.28
N ASP A 151 -8.97 8.54 -4.37
CA ASP A 151 -9.28 9.85 -3.80
C ASP A 151 -10.04 9.65 -2.50
N GLY A 152 -9.49 10.17 -1.39
CA GLY A 152 -10.21 10.42 -0.15
C GLY A 152 -10.90 11.79 -0.20
N GLY A 153 -12.15 11.81 0.19
CA GLY A 153 -12.98 13.01 0.17
C GLY A 153 -14.15 12.90 1.13
N ILE A 154 -15.27 13.52 0.79
CA ILE A 154 -16.47 13.47 1.61
C ILE A 154 -17.51 12.62 0.89
N GLN A 155 -18.00 11.60 1.60
CA GLN A 155 -19.19 10.83 1.27
C GLN A 155 -20.40 11.42 1.99
N TYR A 156 -21.58 11.37 1.36
CA TYR A 156 -22.78 11.86 2.00
C TYR A 156 -24.05 11.26 1.38
N ASP A 157 -25.08 11.13 2.22
CA ASP A 157 -26.44 10.80 1.78
C ASP A 157 -27.14 12.07 1.29
N PRO A 158 -27.47 12.19 -0.01
CA PRO A 158 -28.10 13.40 -0.56
C PRO A 158 -29.54 13.61 -0.07
N ALA A 159 -30.18 12.64 0.59
CA ALA A 159 -31.49 12.81 1.19
C ALA A 159 -31.43 13.61 2.50
N HIS A 160 -30.30 13.57 3.19
CA HIS A 160 -30.11 14.20 4.51
C HIS A 160 -29.16 15.39 4.47
N VAL A 161 -28.21 15.40 3.52
CA VAL A 161 -27.18 16.44 3.41
C VAL A 161 -27.44 17.34 2.20
N SER A 162 -27.91 18.55 2.47
CA SER A 162 -28.18 19.58 1.44
C SER A 162 -27.88 20.97 1.99
N PRO A 163 -27.16 21.83 1.23
CA PRO A 163 -26.54 21.56 -0.07
C PRO A 163 -25.42 20.53 0.02
N ALA A 164 -24.92 20.05 -1.14
CA ALA A 164 -23.77 19.16 -1.20
C ALA A 164 -22.55 19.78 -0.47
N PRO A 165 -21.79 19.00 0.32
CA PRO A 165 -20.60 19.51 1.01
C PRO A 165 -19.54 19.94 0.00
N THR A 166 -18.69 20.89 0.38
CA THR A 166 -17.63 21.46 -0.47
C THR A 166 -16.30 21.64 0.25
N SER A 167 -16.28 21.37 1.53
CA SER A 167 -15.16 21.64 2.42
C SER A 167 -15.06 20.57 3.50
N TRP A 168 -13.86 20.22 3.92
CA TRP A 168 -13.66 19.34 5.08
C TRP A 168 -14.35 19.89 6.36
N LYS A 169 -14.56 21.22 6.44
CA LYS A 169 -15.34 21.84 7.53
C LYS A 169 -16.77 21.34 7.62
N ASP A 170 -17.33 20.86 6.51
CA ASP A 170 -18.73 20.40 6.50
C ASP A 170 -18.94 19.15 7.33
N LEU A 171 -17.89 18.34 7.61
CA LEU A 171 -17.93 17.24 8.57
C LEU A 171 -18.15 17.71 10.01
N PHE A 172 -17.81 18.95 10.32
CA PHE A 172 -17.90 19.56 11.64
C PHE A 172 -19.12 20.49 11.78
N ASP A 173 -20.00 20.50 10.76
CA ASP A 173 -21.21 21.33 10.79
C ASP A 173 -22.18 20.80 11.88
N PRO A 174 -22.61 21.63 12.84
CA PRO A 174 -23.53 21.21 13.91
C PRO A 174 -24.85 20.60 13.42
N ARG A 175 -25.25 20.85 12.17
CA ARG A 175 -26.44 20.24 11.55
C ARG A 175 -26.36 18.71 11.46
N TYR A 176 -25.16 18.16 11.42
CA TYR A 176 -24.89 16.73 11.28
C TYR A 176 -24.36 16.11 12.57
N LYS A 177 -24.57 16.79 13.72
CA LYS A 177 -24.07 16.30 15.00
C LYS A 177 -24.69 14.95 15.37
N GLY A 178 -23.86 13.95 15.59
CA GLY A 178 -24.24 12.58 15.87
C GLY A 178 -24.56 11.75 14.64
N GLU A 179 -24.42 12.34 13.45
CA GLU A 179 -24.67 11.70 12.14
C GLU A 179 -23.45 11.83 11.20
N ALA A 180 -22.30 12.26 11.73
CA ALA A 180 -21.04 12.35 11.01
C ALA A 180 -20.06 11.23 11.45
N SER A 181 -19.12 10.87 10.59
CA SER A 181 -18.05 9.95 10.91
C SER A 181 -16.74 10.33 10.18
N ILE A 182 -15.61 9.91 10.74
CA ILE A 182 -14.28 10.00 10.13
C ILE A 182 -13.62 8.63 10.30
N GLU A 183 -12.74 8.27 9.40
CA GLU A 183 -11.92 7.06 9.48
C GLU A 183 -11.09 7.02 10.78
N ASP A 184 -11.02 5.85 11.43
CA ASP A 184 -10.13 5.61 12.57
C ASP A 184 -8.68 5.40 12.10
N ASN A 185 -8.14 6.44 11.48
CA ASN A 185 -6.78 6.48 10.98
C ASN A 185 -6.12 7.80 11.42
N PRO A 186 -4.97 7.77 12.12
CA PRO A 186 -4.31 8.97 12.61
C PRO A 186 -3.97 9.97 11.50
N VAL A 187 -3.52 9.48 10.32
CA VAL A 187 -3.15 10.35 9.20
C VAL A 187 -4.40 11.02 8.65
N THR A 188 -5.41 10.25 8.26
CA THR A 188 -6.67 10.75 7.71
C THR A 188 -7.34 11.76 8.65
N ALA A 189 -7.48 11.40 9.93
CA ALA A 189 -8.20 12.24 10.88
C ALA A 189 -7.49 13.57 11.17
N ILE A 190 -6.15 13.54 11.31
CA ILE A 190 -5.36 14.74 11.58
C ILE A 190 -5.27 15.62 10.34
N ASP A 191 -5.11 15.05 9.14
CA ASP A 191 -5.12 15.79 7.88
C ASP A 191 -6.45 16.52 7.69
N ILE A 192 -7.57 15.84 7.91
CA ILE A 192 -8.90 16.45 7.84
C ILE A 192 -9.04 17.58 8.85
N GLY A 193 -8.60 17.37 10.09
CA GLY A 193 -8.60 18.42 11.11
C GLY A 193 -7.76 19.64 10.71
N ALA A 194 -6.57 19.42 10.19
CA ALA A 194 -5.66 20.46 9.72
C ALA A 194 -6.29 21.27 8.58
N LEU A 195 -6.80 20.58 7.56
CA LEU A 195 -7.44 21.20 6.41
C LEU A 195 -8.70 21.99 6.82
N ALA A 196 -9.51 21.45 7.74
CA ALA A 196 -10.69 22.12 8.26
C ALA A 196 -10.36 23.44 8.95
N ILE A 197 -9.20 23.58 9.61
CA ILE A 197 -8.76 24.83 10.24
C ILE A 197 -7.90 25.71 9.36
N GLY A 198 -7.63 25.30 8.10
CA GLY A 198 -6.94 26.09 7.10
C GLY A 198 -5.42 25.86 7.02
N ILE A 199 -4.91 24.79 7.61
CA ILE A 199 -3.53 24.34 7.41
C ILE A 199 -3.50 23.56 6.09
N THR A 200 -2.77 24.09 5.09
CA THR A 200 -2.78 23.58 3.71
C THR A 200 -1.66 22.57 3.41
N ASP A 201 -0.74 22.38 4.33
CA ASP A 201 0.37 21.42 4.24
C ASP A 201 0.43 20.60 5.55
N PRO A 202 -0.47 19.61 5.73
CA PRO A 202 -0.54 18.85 6.96
C PRO A 202 0.72 18.07 7.27
N LEU A 203 1.37 17.51 6.25
CA LEU A 203 2.55 16.64 6.42
C LEU A 203 3.77 17.38 7.02
N HIS A 204 3.80 18.70 6.93
CA HIS A 204 4.90 19.51 7.43
C HIS A 204 4.48 20.41 8.61
N MET A 205 3.46 20.00 9.35
CA MET A 205 3.04 20.71 10.56
C MET A 205 4.14 20.75 11.62
N ASP A 206 4.34 21.90 12.22
CA ASP A 206 5.10 22.00 13.46
C ASP A 206 4.27 21.55 14.68
N SER A 207 4.91 21.41 15.84
CA SER A 207 4.24 20.93 17.06
C SER A 207 3.12 21.88 17.53
N ALA A 208 3.20 23.18 17.24
CA ALA A 208 2.16 24.13 17.60
C ALA A 208 0.92 23.98 16.72
N GLN A 209 1.12 23.74 15.43
CA GLN A 209 0.04 23.45 14.48
C GLN A 209 -0.62 22.10 14.82
N LEU A 210 0.18 21.06 15.13
CA LEU A 210 -0.34 19.76 15.52
C LEU A 210 -1.19 19.85 16.81
N GLU A 211 -0.75 20.66 17.79
CA GLU A 211 -1.53 20.90 19.00
C GLU A 211 -2.83 21.68 18.72
N GLN A 212 -2.83 22.61 17.75
CA GLN A 212 -4.07 23.29 17.32
C GLN A 212 -5.05 22.29 16.71
N VAL A 213 -4.58 21.38 15.87
CA VAL A 213 -5.42 20.32 15.28
C VAL A 213 -5.99 19.42 16.37
N LYS A 214 -5.15 18.97 17.31
CA LYS A 214 -5.60 18.17 18.45
C LYS A 214 -6.73 18.84 19.22
N ASN A 215 -6.55 20.10 19.61
CA ASN A 215 -7.54 20.86 20.35
C ASN A 215 -8.83 21.04 19.56
N PHE A 216 -8.73 21.29 18.25
CA PHE A 216 -9.89 21.37 17.38
C PHE A 216 -10.67 20.04 17.31
N LEU A 217 -9.98 18.92 17.12
CA LEU A 217 -10.62 17.60 17.06
C LEU A 217 -11.26 17.20 18.39
N ILE A 218 -10.60 17.46 19.54
CA ILE A 218 -11.17 17.22 20.88
C ILE A 218 -12.45 18.05 21.08
N ALA A 219 -12.41 19.34 20.72
CA ALA A 219 -13.57 20.22 20.86
C ALA A 219 -14.77 19.78 20.01
N HIS A 220 -14.53 19.08 18.91
CA HIS A 220 -15.56 18.61 17.99
C HIS A 220 -15.82 17.09 18.08
N LYS A 221 -15.20 16.36 19.01
CA LYS A 221 -15.37 14.91 19.16
C LYS A 221 -16.84 14.50 19.21
N SER A 222 -17.67 15.26 19.94
CA SER A 222 -19.11 14.99 20.08
C SER A 222 -19.92 15.20 18.78
N GLN A 223 -19.29 15.71 17.72
CA GLN A 223 -19.87 15.85 16.39
C GLN A 223 -20.07 14.48 15.73
N PHE A 224 -19.15 13.56 15.99
CA PHE A 224 -19.09 12.28 15.31
C PHE A 224 -19.90 11.20 16.05
N ARG A 225 -20.60 10.38 15.28
CA ARG A 225 -21.33 9.20 15.76
C ARG A 225 -20.34 8.15 16.24
N THR A 226 -19.33 7.88 15.44
CA THR A 226 -18.27 6.91 15.65
C THR A 226 -17.08 7.23 14.75
N TRP A 227 -16.02 6.47 14.89
CA TRP A 227 -14.90 6.39 13.96
C TRP A 227 -15.04 5.06 13.22
N TRP A 228 -15.15 5.09 11.88
CA TRP A 228 -15.27 3.87 11.11
C TRP A 228 -13.88 3.24 10.87
N GLU A 229 -13.80 1.89 10.91
CA GLU A 229 -12.53 1.15 10.88
C GLU A 229 -12.28 0.40 9.56
N SER A 230 -13.31 0.27 8.72
CA SER A 230 -13.22 -0.41 7.42
C SER A 230 -14.33 0.05 6.49
N ASP A 231 -14.15 -0.12 5.18
CA ASP A 231 -15.18 0.19 4.17
C ASP A 231 -16.50 -0.52 4.45
N THR A 232 -16.44 -1.77 4.91
CA THR A 232 -17.63 -2.54 5.29
C THR A 232 -18.35 -1.94 6.50
N ASP A 233 -17.60 -1.41 7.47
CA ASP A 233 -18.17 -0.73 8.63
C ASP A 233 -18.83 0.58 8.19
N GLU A 234 -18.16 1.40 7.39
CA GLU A 234 -18.72 2.64 6.83
C GLU A 234 -20.00 2.37 6.01
N GLU A 235 -19.98 1.35 5.12
CA GLU A 235 -21.15 0.94 4.36
C GLU A 235 -22.33 0.58 5.27
N GLN A 236 -22.06 -0.16 6.35
CA GLN A 236 -23.10 -0.56 7.28
C GLN A 236 -23.69 0.64 8.04
N LEU A 237 -22.88 1.61 8.43
CA LEU A 237 -23.33 2.85 9.08
C LEU A 237 -24.27 3.65 8.17
N TYR A 238 -23.95 3.78 6.88
CA TYR A 238 -24.85 4.40 5.90
C TYR A 238 -26.13 3.59 5.71
N LYS A 239 -26.01 2.28 5.60
CA LYS A 239 -27.16 1.38 5.37
C LYS A 239 -28.17 1.38 6.52
N THR A 240 -27.69 1.52 7.75
CA THR A 240 -28.56 1.63 8.94
C THR A 240 -29.06 3.05 9.18
N GLY A 241 -28.55 4.04 8.43
CA GLY A 241 -28.88 5.46 8.63
C GLY A 241 -28.24 6.07 9.86
N GLU A 242 -27.21 5.43 10.43
CA GLU A 242 -26.49 5.94 11.60
C GLU A 242 -25.59 7.12 11.28
N ILE A 243 -25.16 7.25 10.02
CA ILE A 243 -24.42 8.40 9.54
C ILE A 243 -25.02 8.94 8.24
N TRP A 244 -24.88 10.24 8.03
CA TRP A 244 -25.32 10.96 6.83
C TRP A 244 -24.16 11.57 6.05
N ILE A 245 -23.02 11.79 6.72
CA ILE A 245 -21.82 12.40 6.14
C ILE A 245 -20.57 11.79 6.79
N SER A 246 -19.56 11.49 5.98
CA SER A 246 -18.28 10.96 6.46
C SER A 246 -17.10 11.42 5.62
N SER A 247 -15.87 11.32 6.17
CA SER A 247 -14.71 11.08 5.31
C SER A 247 -14.85 9.71 4.69
N GLY A 248 -14.39 9.54 3.46
CA GLY A 248 -14.42 8.22 2.82
C GLY A 248 -13.79 8.27 1.44
N TYR A 249 -13.86 7.15 0.75
CA TYR A 249 -13.18 6.94 -0.52
C TYR A 249 -14.18 6.89 -1.69
N ARG A 250 -13.74 7.36 -2.87
CA ARG A 250 -14.58 7.42 -4.07
C ARG A 250 -15.16 6.06 -4.47
N ASP A 251 -14.36 5.03 -4.43
CA ASP A 251 -14.73 3.65 -4.78
C ASP A 251 -15.72 3.06 -3.76
N ASN A 252 -15.55 3.39 -2.47
CA ASN A 252 -16.50 2.99 -1.44
C ASN A 252 -17.86 3.66 -1.62
N ALA A 253 -17.92 4.95 -1.91
CA ALA A 253 -19.18 5.66 -2.24
C ALA A 253 -19.94 5.00 -3.41
N PHE A 254 -19.20 4.54 -4.42
CA PHE A 254 -19.77 3.76 -5.52
C PHE A 254 -20.35 2.43 -5.02
N THR A 255 -19.62 1.71 -4.15
CA THR A 255 -20.04 0.42 -3.59
C THR A 255 -21.30 0.57 -2.75
N VAL A 256 -21.34 1.57 -1.87
CA VAL A 256 -22.53 1.93 -1.04
C VAL A 256 -23.74 2.18 -1.95
N THR A 257 -23.58 3.00 -2.99
CA THR A 257 -24.65 3.30 -3.96
C THR A 257 -25.10 2.05 -4.72
N LYS A 258 -24.18 1.21 -5.18
CA LYS A 258 -24.46 -0.05 -5.87
C LYS A 258 -25.26 -1.02 -4.98
N ASN A 259 -25.04 -0.99 -3.68
CA ASN A 259 -25.74 -1.80 -2.70
C ASN A 259 -27.11 -1.21 -2.28
N GLY A 260 -27.54 -0.15 -2.96
CA GLY A 260 -28.91 0.41 -2.84
C GLY A 260 -29.06 1.52 -1.81
N VAL A 261 -27.97 2.03 -1.26
CA VAL A 261 -27.97 3.16 -0.33
C VAL A 261 -27.57 4.43 -1.12
N PRO A 262 -28.43 5.47 -1.20
CA PRO A 262 -28.07 6.72 -1.84
C PRO A 262 -26.80 7.31 -1.22
N ASN A 263 -25.76 7.46 -2.00
CA ASN A 263 -24.49 8.00 -1.53
C ASN A 263 -23.82 8.79 -2.66
N ASN A 264 -23.33 9.96 -2.35
CA ASN A 264 -22.55 10.80 -3.26
C ASN A 264 -21.15 11.04 -2.68
N PHE A 265 -20.20 11.32 -3.58
CA PHE A 265 -18.83 11.63 -3.22
C PHE A 265 -18.44 13.00 -3.80
N VAL A 266 -17.73 13.81 -3.01
CA VAL A 266 -17.18 15.10 -3.44
C VAL A 266 -15.75 15.27 -3.00
N LEU A 267 -14.96 15.99 -3.80
CA LEU A 267 -13.62 16.42 -3.44
C LEU A 267 -13.72 17.79 -2.74
N PRO A 268 -13.23 17.90 -1.50
CA PRO A 268 -13.20 19.17 -0.77
C PRO A 268 -12.28 20.18 -1.45
N LYS A 269 -12.65 21.47 -1.36
CA LYS A 269 -11.91 22.58 -2.00
C LYS A 269 -10.50 22.80 -1.42
N GLU A 270 -10.25 22.37 -0.20
CA GLU A 270 -8.95 22.45 0.48
C GLU A 270 -7.95 21.47 -0.12
N GLY A 271 -8.41 20.44 -0.80
CA GLY A 271 -7.66 19.33 -1.37
C GLY A 271 -8.25 17.98 -0.94
N GLN A 272 -8.05 16.98 -1.77
CA GLN A 272 -8.40 15.60 -1.47
C GLN A 272 -7.21 14.86 -0.86
N LEU A 273 -7.49 13.91 0.01
CA LEU A 273 -6.50 12.94 0.44
C LEU A 273 -6.27 11.94 -0.70
N GLU A 274 -5.05 11.49 -0.89
CA GLU A 274 -4.71 10.54 -1.96
C GLU A 274 -3.97 9.35 -1.36
N TRP A 275 -4.57 8.17 -1.43
CA TRP A 275 -3.88 6.93 -1.14
C TRP A 275 -3.24 6.36 -2.40
N THR A 276 -2.14 5.62 -2.24
CA THR A 276 -1.46 4.94 -3.33
C THR A 276 -0.89 3.63 -2.82
N CYS A 277 -1.29 2.54 -3.43
CA CYS A 277 -0.78 1.21 -3.10
C CYS A 277 0.04 0.62 -4.25
N GLY A 278 0.83 -0.37 -3.91
CA GLY A 278 1.71 -1.03 -4.87
C GLY A 278 2.32 -2.30 -4.31
N TYR A 279 3.28 -2.84 -5.04
CA TYR A 279 3.90 -4.11 -4.68
C TYR A 279 5.42 -4.00 -4.64
N GLY A 280 6.02 -4.55 -3.58
CA GLY A 280 7.46 -4.72 -3.43
C GLY A 280 7.87 -6.19 -3.37
N ILE A 281 9.16 -6.47 -3.59
CA ILE A 281 9.76 -7.79 -3.40
C ILE A 281 10.36 -7.86 -2.01
N SER A 282 9.98 -8.86 -1.23
CA SER A 282 10.55 -9.12 0.09
C SER A 282 12.07 -9.24 0.02
N ALA A 283 12.77 -8.70 1.03
CA ALA A 283 14.21 -8.90 1.18
C ALA A 283 14.58 -10.39 1.30
N HIS A 284 13.63 -11.22 1.69
CA HIS A 284 13.79 -12.67 1.86
C HIS A 284 13.08 -13.50 0.79
N ALA A 285 12.76 -12.90 -0.36
CA ALA A 285 12.07 -13.61 -1.44
C ALA A 285 12.89 -14.80 -1.97
N HIS A 286 12.21 -15.94 -2.15
CA HIS A 286 12.82 -17.18 -2.59
C HIS A 286 12.77 -17.35 -4.11
N ASN A 287 11.74 -16.78 -4.77
CA ASN A 287 11.52 -16.92 -6.20
C ASN A 287 11.50 -15.57 -6.91
N LEU A 288 12.70 -14.99 -7.10
CA LEU A 288 12.82 -13.67 -7.71
C LEU A 288 12.23 -13.59 -9.12
N SER A 289 12.39 -14.67 -9.94
CA SER A 289 11.84 -14.67 -11.30
C SER A 289 10.34 -14.55 -11.32
N ALA A 290 9.64 -15.30 -10.47
CA ALA A 290 8.19 -15.23 -10.36
C ALA A 290 7.74 -13.93 -9.68
N ALA A 291 8.51 -13.41 -8.70
CA ALA A 291 8.21 -12.15 -8.03
C ALA A 291 8.27 -10.95 -9.00
N TYR A 292 9.33 -10.83 -9.81
CA TYR A 292 9.40 -9.81 -10.86
C TYR A 292 8.30 -9.96 -11.92
N ALA A 293 7.97 -11.20 -12.30
CA ALA A 293 6.88 -11.46 -13.24
C ALA A 293 5.53 -10.99 -12.67
N MET A 294 5.27 -11.25 -11.39
CA MET A 294 4.03 -10.85 -10.71
C MET A 294 3.93 -9.32 -10.61
N ILE A 295 4.99 -8.64 -10.15
CA ILE A 295 4.99 -7.16 -10.08
C ILE A 295 4.82 -6.54 -11.46
N ASN A 296 5.52 -7.04 -12.48
CA ASN A 296 5.33 -6.54 -13.83
C ASN A 296 3.92 -6.81 -14.37
N TRP A 297 3.28 -7.91 -13.96
CA TRP A 297 1.90 -8.20 -14.33
C TRP A 297 0.93 -7.26 -13.59
N TYR A 298 1.10 -7.01 -12.30
CA TYR A 298 0.29 -6.02 -11.57
C TYR A 298 0.33 -4.65 -12.25
N ALA A 299 1.50 -4.18 -12.66
CA ALA A 299 1.69 -2.93 -13.37
C ALA A 299 1.29 -2.97 -14.86
N SER A 300 0.62 -4.03 -15.33
CA SER A 300 0.25 -4.19 -16.74
C SER A 300 -1.05 -3.54 -17.09
N VAL A 301 -1.23 -3.25 -18.40
CA VAL A 301 -2.51 -2.76 -18.92
C VAL A 301 -3.67 -3.70 -18.57
N VAL A 302 -3.43 -5.01 -18.60
CA VAL A 302 -4.50 -6.00 -18.33
C VAL A 302 -4.92 -5.96 -16.86
N ALA A 303 -3.96 -5.96 -15.94
CA ALA A 303 -4.23 -5.95 -14.50
C ALA A 303 -4.91 -4.64 -14.09
N GLU A 304 -4.30 -3.50 -14.38
CA GLU A 304 -4.82 -2.20 -13.96
C GLU A 304 -6.15 -1.83 -14.67
N THR A 305 -6.37 -2.27 -15.93
CA THR A 305 -7.70 -2.11 -16.55
C THR A 305 -8.77 -2.94 -15.82
N TYR A 306 -8.40 -4.10 -15.29
CA TYR A 306 -9.32 -4.91 -14.47
C TYR A 306 -9.70 -4.16 -13.18
N GLU A 307 -8.72 -3.60 -12.46
CA GLU A 307 -8.94 -2.80 -11.25
C GLU A 307 -9.88 -1.63 -11.50
N ALA A 308 -9.58 -0.81 -12.52
CA ALA A 308 -10.41 0.34 -12.86
C ALA A 308 -11.85 -0.04 -13.23
N ASN A 309 -12.07 -1.18 -13.87
CA ASN A 309 -13.42 -1.63 -14.26
C ASN A 309 -14.18 -2.32 -13.12
N THR A 310 -13.48 -2.93 -12.17
CA THR A 310 -14.07 -3.76 -11.12
C THR A 310 -14.27 -2.98 -9.83
N TRP A 311 -13.22 -2.27 -9.41
CA TRP A 311 -13.18 -1.54 -8.13
C TRP A 311 -13.21 -0.03 -8.29
N HIS A 312 -13.11 0.48 -9.53
CA HIS A 312 -13.08 1.90 -9.84
C HIS A 312 -11.89 2.66 -9.24
N TYR A 313 -10.77 1.96 -9.02
CA TYR A 313 -9.53 2.59 -8.59
C TYR A 313 -8.92 3.48 -9.66
N ARG A 314 -8.24 4.53 -9.24
CA ARG A 314 -7.28 5.21 -10.11
C ARG A 314 -6.12 4.25 -10.35
N ILE A 315 -5.61 4.28 -11.57
CA ILE A 315 -4.56 3.34 -11.99
C ILE A 315 -3.27 4.07 -12.31
N ALA A 316 -2.14 3.45 -11.94
CA ALA A 316 -0.83 4.05 -12.07
C ALA A 316 -0.30 4.02 -13.52
N ASN A 317 -0.70 3.04 -14.33
CA ASN A 317 -0.22 2.85 -15.69
C ASN A 317 -0.94 3.80 -16.68
N LEU A 318 -0.24 4.83 -17.14
CA LEU A 318 -0.77 5.83 -18.08
C LEU A 318 -1.23 5.22 -19.41
N LYS A 319 -0.61 4.10 -19.85
CA LYS A 319 -1.03 3.39 -21.06
C LYS A 319 -2.35 2.65 -20.85
N ALA A 320 -2.59 2.10 -19.67
CA ALA A 320 -3.87 1.50 -19.31
C ALA A 320 -4.94 2.59 -19.19
N ARG A 321 -4.65 3.67 -18.48
CA ARG A 321 -5.53 4.83 -18.29
C ARG A 321 -6.05 5.39 -19.63
N ALA A 322 -5.16 5.50 -20.62
CA ALA A 322 -5.53 5.97 -21.97
C ALA A 322 -6.49 5.06 -22.75
N GLN A 323 -6.69 3.81 -22.29
CA GLN A 323 -7.56 2.84 -22.93
C GLN A 323 -8.91 2.66 -22.20
N LEU A 324 -9.09 3.30 -21.04
CA LEU A 324 -10.33 3.18 -20.27
C LEU A 324 -11.51 3.86 -21.00
N PRO A 325 -12.70 3.24 -20.98
CA PRO A 325 -13.92 3.89 -21.41
C PRO A 325 -14.17 5.18 -20.62
N HIS A 326 -14.72 6.22 -21.27
CA HIS A 326 -14.99 7.51 -20.63
C HIS A 326 -15.79 7.36 -19.32
N LYS A 327 -16.79 6.48 -19.29
CA LYS A 327 -17.55 6.20 -18.06
C LYS A 327 -16.66 5.73 -16.91
N ILE A 328 -15.72 4.83 -17.18
CA ILE A 328 -14.80 4.33 -16.16
C ILE A 328 -13.80 5.40 -15.75
N LEU A 329 -13.27 6.18 -16.68
CA LEU A 329 -12.41 7.33 -16.37
C LEU A 329 -13.06 8.28 -15.37
N VAL A 330 -14.37 8.55 -15.52
CA VAL A 330 -15.12 9.42 -14.61
C VAL A 330 -15.33 8.76 -13.25
N LEU A 331 -15.81 7.51 -13.23
CA LEU A 331 -16.11 6.79 -11.99
C LEU A 331 -14.88 6.59 -11.11
N SER A 332 -13.74 6.30 -11.71
CA SER A 332 -12.48 6.05 -11.01
C SER A 332 -11.63 7.31 -10.78
N GLY A 333 -12.12 8.50 -11.14
CA GLY A 333 -11.34 9.72 -11.04
C GLY A 333 -10.12 9.82 -11.97
N ASN A 334 -9.92 8.84 -12.88
CA ASN A 334 -8.78 8.81 -13.80
C ASN A 334 -8.76 9.94 -14.84
N ASN A 335 -9.88 10.64 -15.04
CA ASN A 335 -10.00 11.81 -15.91
C ASN A 335 -9.74 13.14 -15.20
N GLN A 336 -9.56 13.13 -13.89
CA GLN A 336 -9.38 14.35 -13.11
C GLN A 336 -7.90 14.72 -13.03
N LYS A 337 -7.60 15.97 -13.27
CA LYS A 337 -6.36 16.56 -12.83
C LYS A 337 -6.59 16.99 -11.38
N LEU A 338 -5.93 16.33 -10.46
CA LEU A 338 -6.03 16.69 -9.05
C LEU A 338 -5.50 18.11 -8.85
N SER A 339 -6.30 18.96 -8.23
CA SER A 339 -5.93 20.37 -8.06
C SER A 339 -4.95 20.58 -6.92
N HIS A 340 -5.07 19.80 -5.85
CA HIS A 340 -4.19 19.83 -4.68
C HIS A 340 -4.26 18.44 -4.01
N PRO A 341 -3.62 17.40 -4.58
CA PRO A 341 -3.56 16.12 -3.92
C PRO A 341 -2.70 16.26 -2.66
N ILE A 342 -3.22 15.81 -1.56
CA ILE A 342 -2.47 15.69 -0.31
C ILE A 342 -2.18 14.20 -0.16
N PRO A 343 -0.92 13.78 -0.39
CA PRO A 343 -0.58 12.39 -0.19
C PRO A 343 -0.86 12.03 1.26
N ALA A 344 -1.78 11.11 1.48
CA ALA A 344 -1.97 10.52 2.79
C ALA A 344 -0.74 9.67 3.06
N SER A 345 0.30 10.25 3.63
CA SER A 345 1.57 9.57 3.94
C SER A 345 1.96 9.84 5.38
N GLU A 346 2.69 8.90 5.96
CA GLU A 346 3.19 9.07 7.33
C GLU A 346 4.16 10.25 7.41
N PRO A 347 3.88 11.26 8.27
CA PRO A 347 4.81 12.35 8.49
C PRO A 347 6.06 11.86 9.23
N SER A 348 7.14 12.64 9.19
CA SER A 348 8.41 12.28 9.87
C SER A 348 8.27 12.07 11.38
N ASN A 349 7.25 12.68 12.01
CA ASN A 349 6.91 12.57 13.43
C ASN A 349 5.64 11.73 13.67
N TYR A 350 5.38 10.73 12.86
CA TYR A 350 4.16 9.91 12.89
C TYR A 350 3.79 9.40 14.29
N ALA A 351 4.78 9.04 15.13
CA ALA A 351 4.52 8.62 16.50
C ALA A 351 3.78 9.68 17.34
N GLU A 352 4.03 10.97 17.08
CA GLU A 352 3.31 12.08 17.74
C GLU A 352 1.86 12.14 17.24
N TRP A 353 1.64 11.91 15.95
CA TRP A 353 0.29 11.87 15.36
C TRP A 353 -0.55 10.73 15.94
N VAL A 354 0.04 9.55 16.08
CA VAL A 354 -0.62 8.42 16.74
C VAL A 354 -1.03 8.79 18.17
N GLN A 355 -0.14 9.44 18.93
CA GLN A 355 -0.47 9.87 20.29
C GLN A 355 -1.57 10.92 20.31
N VAL A 356 -1.51 11.92 19.42
CA VAL A 356 -2.55 12.95 19.29
C VAL A 356 -3.90 12.31 18.99
N TRP A 357 -3.95 11.33 18.07
CA TRP A 357 -5.18 10.64 17.74
C TRP A 357 -5.75 9.84 18.93
N GLN A 358 -4.89 9.18 19.70
CA GLN A 358 -5.30 8.50 20.94
C GLN A 358 -5.84 9.51 21.98
N ASP A 359 -5.22 10.67 22.12
CA ASP A 359 -5.69 11.74 23.00
C ASP A 359 -7.09 12.24 22.56
N VAL A 360 -7.31 12.43 21.27
CA VAL A 360 -8.62 12.80 20.71
C VAL A 360 -9.68 11.74 21.03
N LYS A 361 -9.35 10.45 20.84
CA LYS A 361 -10.31 9.37 21.11
C LYS A 361 -10.62 9.20 22.60
N SER A 362 -9.69 9.48 23.49
CA SER A 362 -9.83 9.31 24.93
C SER A 362 -10.41 10.54 25.66
N GLY A 363 -10.19 11.77 25.14
CA GLY A 363 -10.68 13.04 25.70
C GLY A 363 -12.12 13.27 25.37
#